data_d0694aae7c7343570ac2acd0cf4c4889
#
_entry.id   d0694aae7c7343570ac2acd0cf4c4889
#
_cell.length_a   1.000
_cell.length_b   1.000
_cell.length_c   1.000
_cell.angle_alpha   90.00
_cell.angle_beta   90.00
_cell.angle_gamma   90.00
#
_symmetry.space_group_name_H-M   'P 1'
#
loop_
_entity.id
_entity.type
_entity.pdbx_description
1 polymer ?
#
loop_
_entity_poly.entity_id
_entity_poly.type
_entity_poly.pdbx_seq_one_letter_code
_entity_poly.pdbx_strand_id
1 'polypeptide(L)'
;MIQKAGSGRTGTVWKARHLGLNEYRAVKCVPKYMVDHAAFCAEAMVLKNLDHPGIPLVYDLEEDADYFYLIEEYLEGCSLYALIKDQGTLQEDLAVRYGLQICSLVEYLHHSCNQPILHLDLQPNNLIIWNDTVRLIDFDHAADRISANAARVRYGTEGCAAPEQYTSDHPLDERTDIYAIGAVLRFMVKGTLKPDAENGLMLREPLEAVIRKCMEPDMELRYQTAAETEKALGQLLAAEQAKGCLKRDQRKAEEKSISSHRIILTGNRPGAGVTHLALGVVFCIDCKYGNLGSLTNP
;
A
#
# COMPACT_ATOMS: atom_id res chain seq x y z
N MET A 1 12.79 -9.07 26.79
CA MET A 1 11.73 -8.20 26.25
C MET A 1 12.11 -6.75 26.48
N ILE A 2 11.87 -5.85 25.52
CA ILE A 2 12.19 -4.42 25.62
C ILE A 2 10.89 -3.61 25.61
N GLN A 3 10.03 -3.85 24.63
CA GLN A 3 8.82 -3.07 24.41
C GLN A 3 7.72 -3.95 23.84
N LYS A 4 6.48 -3.71 24.23
CA LYS A 4 5.31 -4.29 23.58
C LYS A 4 5.17 -3.70 22.19
N ALA A 5 5.20 -4.55 21.16
CA ALA A 5 5.07 -4.16 19.76
C ALA A 5 3.61 -4.22 19.29
N GLY A 6 2.85 -5.19 19.78
CA GLY A 6 1.45 -5.36 19.40
C GLY A 6 0.70 -6.31 20.32
N SER A 7 -0.60 -6.41 20.13
CA SER A 7 -1.49 -7.35 20.78
C SER A 7 -2.51 -7.82 19.77
N GLY A 8 -2.51 -9.09 19.48
CA GLY A 8 -3.49 -9.76 18.63
C GLY A 8 -4.53 -10.52 19.45
N ARG A 9 -5.37 -11.27 18.74
CA ARG A 9 -6.42 -12.11 19.36
C ARG A 9 -5.83 -13.28 20.13
N THR A 10 -4.77 -13.89 19.61
CA THR A 10 -4.14 -15.10 20.17
C THR A 10 -3.01 -14.80 21.13
N GLY A 11 -2.41 -13.61 21.09
CA GLY A 11 -1.25 -13.33 21.92
C GLY A 11 -0.75 -11.89 21.89
N THR A 12 0.40 -11.68 22.48
CA THR A 12 1.09 -10.38 22.53
C THR A 12 2.45 -10.49 21.87
N VAL A 13 2.75 -9.54 20.98
CA VAL A 13 4.05 -9.46 20.32
C VAL A 13 4.93 -8.44 21.04
N TRP A 14 6.15 -8.84 21.32
CA TRP A 14 7.15 -8.03 22.00
C TRP A 14 8.37 -7.80 21.10
N LYS A 15 8.90 -6.59 21.10
CA LYS A 15 10.26 -6.33 20.66
C LYS A 15 11.21 -6.85 21.72
N ALA A 16 12.08 -7.77 21.36
CA ALA A 16 13.10 -8.34 22.23
C ALA A 16 14.49 -8.14 21.64
N ARG A 17 15.53 -8.29 22.46
CA ARG A 17 16.92 -8.22 22.01
C ARG A 17 17.57 -9.57 22.23
N HIS A 18 18.12 -10.14 21.19
CA HIS A 18 18.97 -11.32 21.27
C HIS A 18 20.31 -10.93 21.87
N LEU A 19 20.62 -11.40 23.10
CA LEU A 19 21.77 -10.90 23.86
C LEU A 19 23.11 -11.23 23.22
N GLY A 20 23.25 -12.41 22.62
CA GLY A 20 24.50 -12.85 22.00
C GLY A 20 24.80 -12.15 20.66
N LEU A 21 23.78 -11.94 19.84
CA LEU A 21 23.94 -11.31 18.50
C LEU A 21 23.72 -9.80 18.54
N ASN A 22 23.17 -9.27 19.62
CA ASN A 22 22.82 -7.86 19.77
C ASN A 22 21.81 -7.36 18.70
N GLU A 23 20.90 -8.19 18.28
CA GLU A 23 19.90 -7.91 17.26
C GLU A 23 18.49 -7.93 17.86
N TYR A 24 17.57 -7.24 17.19
CA TYR A 24 16.16 -7.26 17.57
C TYR A 24 15.43 -8.49 17.01
N ARG A 25 14.45 -8.95 17.77
CA ARG A 25 13.52 -10.03 17.42
C ARG A 25 12.09 -9.61 17.77
N ALA A 26 11.13 -10.08 17.00
CA ALA A 26 9.74 -10.10 17.40
C ALA A 26 9.51 -11.42 18.15
N VAL A 27 8.89 -11.34 19.32
CA VAL A 27 8.55 -12.52 20.13
C VAL A 27 7.05 -12.49 20.38
N LYS A 28 6.33 -13.38 19.70
CA LYS A 28 4.90 -13.58 19.88
C LYS A 28 4.69 -14.55 21.04
N CYS A 29 4.07 -14.05 22.11
CA CYS A 29 3.78 -14.82 23.33
C CYS A 29 2.31 -15.22 23.29
N VAL A 30 2.02 -16.51 23.22
CA VAL A 30 0.67 -17.07 23.12
C VAL A 30 0.39 -17.91 24.38
N PRO A 31 -0.61 -17.55 25.20
CA PRO A 31 -0.96 -18.35 26.40
C PRO A 31 -1.44 -19.74 26.00
N LYS A 32 -0.93 -20.78 26.68
CA LYS A 32 -1.26 -22.18 26.38
C LYS A 32 -2.74 -22.56 26.56
N TYR A 33 -3.48 -21.79 27.35
CA TYR A 33 -4.93 -21.99 27.49
C TYR A 33 -5.74 -21.47 26.28
N MET A 34 -5.13 -20.68 25.38
CA MET A 34 -5.83 -20.12 24.21
C MET A 34 -5.74 -21.01 22.98
N VAL A 35 -4.63 -21.73 22.82
CA VAL A 35 -4.36 -22.58 21.65
C VAL A 35 -3.68 -23.85 22.08
N ASP A 36 -3.91 -24.95 21.38
CA ASP A 36 -3.11 -26.17 21.56
C ASP A 36 -1.75 -26.03 20.83
N HIS A 37 -0.83 -26.93 21.15
CA HIS A 37 0.52 -26.92 20.56
C HIS A 37 0.50 -27.09 19.04
N ALA A 38 -0.41 -27.90 18.49
CA ALA A 38 -0.48 -28.13 17.04
C ALA A 38 -0.94 -26.87 16.30
N ALA A 39 -1.96 -26.18 16.84
CA ALA A 39 -2.43 -24.91 16.28
C ALA A 39 -1.36 -23.81 16.36
N PHE A 40 -0.59 -23.72 17.45
CA PHE A 40 0.52 -22.80 17.58
C PHE A 40 1.63 -23.08 16.57
N CYS A 41 2.00 -24.35 16.39
CA CYS A 41 3.04 -24.72 15.42
C CYS A 41 2.62 -24.50 13.96
N ALA A 42 1.32 -24.46 13.66
CA ALA A 42 0.83 -24.33 12.29
C ALA A 42 1.32 -23.02 11.63
N GLU A 43 1.28 -21.89 12.32
CA GLU A 43 1.82 -20.61 11.84
C GLU A 43 3.31 -20.71 11.50
N ALA A 44 4.09 -21.23 12.44
CA ALA A 44 5.53 -21.39 12.23
C ALA A 44 5.87 -22.35 11.08
N MET A 45 5.06 -23.38 10.85
CA MET A 45 5.25 -24.34 9.76
C MET A 45 4.93 -23.71 8.40
N VAL A 46 3.97 -22.80 8.32
CA VAL A 46 3.72 -21.99 7.12
C VAL A 46 4.93 -21.10 6.86
N LEU A 47 5.30 -20.27 7.83
CA LEU A 47 6.39 -19.29 7.71
C LEU A 47 7.76 -19.91 7.39
N LYS A 48 8.07 -21.06 8.00
CA LYS A 48 9.34 -21.79 7.80
C LYS A 48 9.64 -22.09 6.32
N ASN A 49 8.61 -22.28 5.52
CA ASN A 49 8.74 -22.63 4.11
C ASN A 49 8.72 -21.41 3.18
N LEU A 50 8.59 -20.19 3.73
CA LEU A 50 8.56 -18.95 2.99
C LEU A 50 9.96 -18.30 3.02
N ASP A 51 10.46 -17.93 1.85
CA ASP A 51 11.69 -17.16 1.67
C ASP A 51 11.41 -15.95 0.79
N HIS A 52 11.01 -14.86 1.42
CA HIS A 52 10.68 -13.62 0.73
C HIS A 52 11.03 -12.41 1.60
N PRO A 53 11.73 -11.37 1.08
CA PRO A 53 12.18 -10.23 1.86
C PRO A 53 11.07 -9.39 2.50
N GLY A 54 9.84 -9.56 2.04
CA GLY A 54 8.64 -8.92 2.59
C GLY A 54 7.91 -9.75 3.66
N ILE A 55 8.45 -10.90 4.07
CA ILE A 55 7.86 -11.81 5.06
C ILE A 55 8.91 -12.09 6.14
N PRO A 56 8.57 -12.07 7.45
CA PRO A 56 9.54 -12.29 8.51
C PRO A 56 10.07 -13.71 8.51
N LEU A 57 11.37 -13.85 8.79
CA LEU A 57 11.98 -15.15 9.04
C LEU A 57 11.61 -15.66 10.43
N VAL A 58 11.28 -16.94 10.54
CA VAL A 58 11.16 -17.64 11.84
C VAL A 58 12.54 -18.10 12.27
N TYR A 59 12.91 -17.75 13.50
CA TYR A 59 14.18 -18.15 14.09
C TYR A 59 14.03 -19.36 15.03
N ASP A 60 12.98 -19.36 15.86
CA ASP A 60 12.82 -20.42 16.86
C ASP A 60 11.39 -20.50 17.39
N LEU A 61 11.08 -21.64 18.00
CA LEU A 61 9.87 -21.91 18.77
C LEU A 61 10.27 -22.37 20.17
N GLU A 62 9.78 -21.67 21.17
CA GLU A 62 10.07 -21.96 22.56
C GLU A 62 8.78 -22.07 23.37
N GLU A 63 8.87 -22.69 24.56
CA GLU A 63 7.75 -22.75 25.48
C GLU A 63 8.22 -22.76 26.95
N ASP A 64 7.37 -22.26 27.82
CA ASP A 64 7.50 -22.43 29.27
C ASP A 64 6.24 -23.08 29.86
N ALA A 65 6.01 -22.97 31.18
CA ALA A 65 4.84 -23.55 31.79
C ALA A 65 3.51 -22.99 31.29
N ASP A 66 3.48 -21.69 30.94
CA ASP A 66 2.26 -20.93 30.70
C ASP A 66 2.09 -20.45 29.24
N TYR A 67 3.20 -20.34 28.51
CA TYR A 67 3.21 -19.70 27.17
C TYR A 67 3.95 -20.54 26.14
N PHE A 68 3.52 -20.37 24.88
CA PHE A 68 4.29 -20.65 23.69
C PHE A 68 4.91 -19.36 23.18
N TYR A 69 6.10 -19.44 22.58
CA TYR A 69 6.85 -18.31 22.03
C TYR A 69 7.26 -18.59 20.59
N LEU A 70 6.79 -17.76 19.65
CA LEU A 70 7.30 -17.74 18.28
C LEU A 70 8.29 -16.59 18.18
N ILE A 71 9.53 -16.91 17.80
CA ILE A 71 10.63 -15.96 17.67
C ILE A 71 10.89 -15.69 16.21
N GLU A 72 10.65 -14.45 15.78
CA GLU A 72 10.69 -14.04 14.40
C GLU A 72 11.62 -12.84 14.19
N GLU A 73 11.90 -12.56 12.93
CA GLU A 73 12.53 -11.31 12.50
C GLU A 73 11.72 -10.11 12.99
N TYR A 74 12.40 -9.16 13.64
CA TYR A 74 11.77 -7.89 13.98
C TYR A 74 11.81 -6.96 12.78
N LEU A 75 10.66 -6.70 12.19
CA LEU A 75 10.52 -5.77 11.07
C LEU A 75 10.34 -4.35 11.62
N GLU A 76 11.24 -3.44 11.26
CA GLU A 76 11.09 -2.03 11.58
C GLU A 76 10.02 -1.38 10.73
N GLY A 77 9.38 -0.33 11.26
CA GLY A 77 8.33 0.40 10.59
C GLY A 77 7.08 0.61 11.44
N CYS A 78 6.02 1.05 10.82
CA CYS A 78 4.71 1.16 11.43
C CYS A 78 3.67 0.40 10.61
N SER A 79 2.58 -0.05 11.23
CA SER A 79 1.52 -0.68 10.46
C SER A 79 0.85 0.34 9.53
N LEU A 80 0.37 -0.12 8.38
CA LEU A 80 -0.41 0.71 7.46
C LEU A 80 -1.61 1.35 8.16
N TYR A 81 -2.22 0.64 9.12
CA TYR A 81 -3.29 1.19 9.94
C TYR A 81 -2.81 2.40 10.74
N ALA A 82 -1.69 2.28 11.45
CA ALA A 82 -1.13 3.38 12.24
C ALA A 82 -0.72 4.55 11.34
N LEU A 83 -0.10 4.27 10.19
CA LEU A 83 0.29 5.28 9.21
C LEU A 83 -0.92 6.12 8.76
N ILE A 84 -2.01 5.48 8.38
CA ILE A 84 -3.23 6.17 7.92
C ILE A 84 -3.90 6.93 9.07
N LYS A 85 -3.88 6.40 10.29
CA LYS A 85 -4.45 7.09 11.46
C LYS A 85 -3.67 8.33 11.86
N ASP A 86 -2.35 8.33 11.68
CA ASP A 86 -1.46 9.43 12.04
C ASP A 86 -1.40 10.50 10.93
N GLN A 87 -1.24 10.07 9.68
CA GLN A 87 -0.97 10.97 8.55
C GLN A 87 -2.16 11.23 7.63
N GLY A 88 -3.27 10.51 7.84
CA GLY A 88 -4.43 10.55 6.95
C GLY A 88 -4.29 9.62 5.75
N THR A 89 -5.23 9.75 4.80
CA THR A 89 -5.29 8.92 3.59
C THR A 89 -4.11 9.17 2.66
N LEU A 90 -3.68 8.14 1.93
CA LEU A 90 -2.61 8.24 0.96
C LEU A 90 -3.10 8.86 -0.36
N GLN A 91 -2.17 9.51 -1.05
CA GLN A 91 -2.38 9.86 -2.45
C GLN A 91 -2.51 8.58 -3.30
N GLU A 92 -3.36 8.60 -4.31
CA GLU A 92 -3.66 7.42 -5.13
C GLU A 92 -2.41 6.77 -5.73
N ASP A 93 -1.41 7.54 -6.16
CA ASP A 93 -0.16 7.03 -6.71
C ASP A 93 0.65 6.21 -5.70
N LEU A 94 0.66 6.65 -4.43
CA LEU A 94 1.32 5.93 -3.36
C LEU A 94 0.53 4.68 -2.98
N ALA A 95 -0.79 4.77 -2.93
CA ALA A 95 -1.67 3.64 -2.69
C ALA A 95 -1.52 2.56 -3.78
N VAL A 96 -1.41 2.97 -5.06
CA VAL A 96 -1.13 2.05 -6.18
C VAL A 96 0.24 1.39 -6.02
N ARG A 97 1.29 2.12 -5.67
CA ARG A 97 2.63 1.54 -5.45
C ARG A 97 2.64 0.52 -4.31
N TYR A 98 1.96 0.81 -3.20
CA TYR A 98 1.83 -0.17 -2.12
C TYR A 98 0.94 -1.34 -2.54
N GLY A 99 -0.12 -1.09 -3.28
CA GLY A 99 -0.98 -2.14 -3.85
C GLY A 99 -0.21 -3.13 -4.73
N LEU A 100 0.69 -2.64 -5.58
CA LEU A 100 1.57 -3.49 -6.40
C LEU A 100 2.45 -4.40 -5.53
N GLN A 101 3.05 -3.87 -4.47
CA GLN A 101 3.87 -4.68 -3.55
C GLN A 101 3.03 -5.71 -2.79
N ILE A 102 1.81 -5.34 -2.36
CA ILE A 102 0.88 -6.27 -1.71
C ILE A 102 0.47 -7.39 -2.68
N CYS A 103 0.15 -7.05 -3.94
CA CYS A 103 -0.17 -8.07 -4.95
C CYS A 103 1.01 -9.03 -5.18
N SER A 104 2.24 -8.52 -5.25
CA SER A 104 3.44 -9.35 -5.39
C SER A 104 3.65 -10.29 -4.20
N LEU A 105 3.42 -9.82 -2.97
CA LEU A 105 3.48 -10.65 -1.76
C LEU A 105 2.43 -11.76 -1.78
N VAL A 106 1.19 -11.42 -2.12
CA VAL A 106 0.08 -12.39 -2.18
C VAL A 106 0.29 -13.38 -3.33
N GLU A 107 0.77 -12.93 -4.49
CA GLU A 107 1.11 -13.81 -5.62
C GLU A 107 2.21 -14.80 -5.23
N TYR A 108 3.22 -14.36 -4.47
CA TYR A 108 4.23 -15.24 -3.92
C TYR A 108 3.63 -16.33 -3.02
N LEU A 109 2.71 -15.98 -2.12
CA LEU A 109 2.03 -16.97 -1.25
C LEU A 109 1.23 -17.99 -2.05
N HIS A 110 0.54 -17.53 -3.09
CA HIS A 110 -0.34 -18.37 -3.91
C HIS A 110 0.44 -19.33 -4.83
N HIS A 111 1.68 -19.00 -5.23
CA HIS A 111 2.39 -19.74 -6.29
C HIS A 111 3.77 -20.28 -5.92
N SER A 112 4.42 -19.78 -4.86
CA SER A 112 5.82 -20.14 -4.58
C SER A 112 6.02 -21.36 -3.72
N CYS A 113 4.94 -21.92 -3.18
CA CYS A 113 4.97 -23.14 -2.37
C CYS A 113 4.41 -24.34 -3.16
N ASN A 114 4.77 -25.55 -2.75
CA ASN A 114 4.20 -26.78 -3.32
C ASN A 114 2.66 -26.85 -3.24
N GLN A 115 2.08 -26.07 -2.35
CA GLN A 115 0.63 -25.86 -2.22
C GLN A 115 0.39 -24.37 -2.01
N PRO A 116 -0.63 -23.78 -2.68
CA PRO A 116 -1.02 -22.40 -2.48
C PRO A 116 -1.33 -22.13 -1.00
N ILE A 117 -0.75 -21.07 -0.46
CA ILE A 117 -1.03 -20.58 0.89
C ILE A 117 -1.95 -19.38 0.78
N LEU A 118 -3.12 -19.45 1.40
CA LEU A 118 -4.05 -18.35 1.55
C LEU A 118 -3.70 -17.62 2.85
N HIS A 119 -3.64 -16.29 2.82
CA HIS A 119 -3.34 -15.51 4.03
C HIS A 119 -4.55 -15.35 4.95
N LEU A 120 -5.73 -15.15 4.37
CA LEU A 120 -7.05 -15.10 5.02
C LEU A 120 -7.28 -14.00 6.07
N ASP A 121 -6.26 -13.25 6.44
CA ASP A 121 -6.36 -12.08 7.34
C ASP A 121 -5.49 -10.91 6.85
N LEU A 122 -5.49 -10.67 5.54
CA LEU A 122 -4.83 -9.51 4.96
C LEU A 122 -5.58 -8.24 5.37
N GLN A 123 -4.94 -7.43 6.23
CA GLN A 123 -5.52 -6.22 6.79
C GLN A 123 -4.45 -5.14 7.04
N PRO A 124 -4.84 -3.86 7.20
CA PRO A 124 -3.87 -2.78 7.41
C PRO A 124 -2.97 -2.93 8.64
N ASN A 125 -3.40 -3.66 9.68
CA ASN A 125 -2.55 -3.91 10.85
C ASN A 125 -1.43 -4.91 10.56
N ASN A 126 -1.64 -5.81 9.60
CA ASN A 126 -0.71 -6.88 9.24
C ASN A 126 0.27 -6.48 8.12
N LEU A 127 0.23 -5.21 7.69
CA LEU A 127 1.11 -4.63 6.69
C LEU A 127 2.02 -3.58 7.36
N ILE A 128 3.31 -3.86 7.43
CA ILE A 128 4.32 -2.94 7.97
C ILE A 128 4.93 -2.13 6.83
N ILE A 129 4.96 -0.81 7.02
CA ILE A 129 5.55 0.13 6.06
C ILE A 129 6.88 0.64 6.62
N TRP A 130 7.95 0.46 5.84
CA TRP A 130 9.28 0.97 6.14
C TRP A 130 10.01 1.35 4.87
N ASN A 131 10.47 2.61 4.77
CA ASN A 131 11.19 3.14 3.60
C ASN A 131 10.48 2.81 2.26
N ASP A 132 9.19 3.11 2.18
CA ASP A 132 8.32 2.83 1.02
C ASP A 132 8.22 1.34 0.62
N THR A 133 8.64 0.45 1.50
CA THR A 133 8.50 -1.01 1.33
C THR A 133 7.38 -1.54 2.20
N VAL A 134 6.55 -2.40 1.62
CA VAL A 134 5.48 -3.12 2.32
C VAL A 134 5.98 -4.49 2.75
N ARG A 135 5.75 -4.85 4.01
CA ARG A 135 6.04 -6.17 4.56
C ARG A 135 4.80 -6.75 5.22
N LEU A 136 4.58 -8.03 5.05
CA LEU A 136 3.42 -8.76 5.53
C LEU A 136 3.78 -9.55 6.78
N ILE A 137 3.00 -9.39 7.84
CA ILE A 137 3.18 -10.06 9.13
C ILE A 137 1.89 -10.78 9.54
N ASP A 138 2.00 -11.62 10.57
CA ASP A 138 0.87 -12.32 11.21
C ASP A 138 0.19 -13.34 10.30
N PHE A 139 0.67 -14.57 10.38
CA PHE A 139 0.21 -15.71 9.59
C PHE A 139 -0.68 -16.68 10.40
N ASP A 140 -1.30 -16.18 11.50
CA ASP A 140 -2.17 -16.98 12.38
C ASP A 140 -3.32 -17.69 11.66
N HIS A 141 -3.80 -17.09 10.56
CA HIS A 141 -4.90 -17.59 9.75
C HIS A 141 -4.46 -18.18 8.42
N ALA A 142 -3.17 -18.04 8.10
CA ALA A 142 -2.64 -18.54 6.84
C ALA A 142 -2.67 -20.08 6.81
N ALA A 143 -3.19 -20.60 5.73
CA ALA A 143 -3.35 -22.05 5.57
C ALA A 143 -3.29 -22.43 4.08
N ASP A 144 -2.91 -23.67 3.82
CA ASP A 144 -3.17 -24.25 2.51
C ASP A 144 -4.68 -24.39 2.26
N ARG A 145 -5.03 -24.47 0.98
CA ARG A 145 -6.44 -24.49 0.55
C ARG A 145 -7.26 -25.64 1.16
N ILE A 146 -6.65 -26.78 1.42
CA ILE A 146 -7.33 -27.94 2.01
C ILE A 146 -7.62 -27.68 3.48
N SER A 147 -6.62 -27.24 4.23
CA SER A 147 -6.72 -26.90 5.65
C SER A 147 -7.70 -25.76 5.90
N ALA A 148 -7.66 -24.71 5.08
CA ALA A 148 -8.58 -23.58 5.14
C ALA A 148 -10.05 -24.01 5.00
N ASN A 149 -10.33 -24.93 4.08
CA ASN A 149 -11.69 -25.43 3.84
C ASN A 149 -12.15 -26.52 4.80
N ALA A 150 -11.21 -27.19 5.50
CA ALA A 150 -11.52 -28.16 6.55
C ALA A 150 -11.85 -27.48 7.90
N ALA A 151 -11.49 -26.21 8.08
CA ALA A 151 -11.74 -25.48 9.31
C ALA A 151 -13.25 -25.30 9.57
N ARG A 152 -13.68 -25.66 10.79
CA ARG A 152 -15.09 -25.53 11.21
C ARG A 152 -15.48 -24.07 11.48
N VAL A 153 -14.53 -23.24 11.86
CA VAL A 153 -14.73 -21.84 12.18
C VAL A 153 -13.88 -21.04 11.22
N ARG A 154 -14.52 -20.15 10.49
CA ARG A 154 -13.86 -19.21 9.60
C ARG A 154 -13.77 -17.86 10.28
N TYR A 155 -12.68 -17.19 10.08
CA TYR A 155 -12.39 -15.92 10.71
C TYR A 155 -12.11 -14.88 9.62
N GLY A 156 -12.24 -13.62 9.99
CA GLY A 156 -11.82 -12.50 9.16
C GLY A 156 -12.02 -11.18 9.88
N THR A 157 -11.21 -10.22 9.52
CA THR A 157 -11.30 -8.86 10.04
C THR A 157 -12.43 -8.12 9.34
N GLU A 158 -13.39 -7.57 10.12
CA GLU A 158 -14.53 -6.81 9.58
C GLU A 158 -14.05 -5.71 8.62
N GLY A 159 -14.64 -5.69 7.43
CA GLY A 159 -14.33 -4.76 6.36
C GLY A 159 -13.13 -5.15 5.49
N CYS A 160 -12.34 -6.15 5.88
CA CYS A 160 -11.29 -6.75 5.06
C CYS A 160 -11.64 -8.16 4.58
N ALA A 161 -12.32 -8.94 5.42
CA ALA A 161 -12.67 -10.31 5.12
C ALA A 161 -13.73 -10.40 4.02
N ALA A 162 -13.52 -11.33 3.11
CA ALA A 162 -14.43 -11.61 2.02
C ALA A 162 -15.74 -12.26 2.52
N PRO A 163 -16.86 -12.10 1.80
CA PRO A 163 -18.16 -12.67 2.20
C PRO A 163 -18.12 -14.16 2.47
N GLU A 164 -17.38 -14.93 1.68
CA GLU A 164 -17.24 -16.38 1.81
C GLU A 164 -16.50 -16.82 3.09
N GLN A 165 -15.79 -15.89 3.76
CA GLN A 165 -15.18 -16.18 5.07
C GLN A 165 -16.20 -16.21 6.21
N TYR A 166 -17.40 -15.67 6.00
CA TYR A 166 -18.48 -15.66 6.98
C TYR A 166 -19.51 -16.77 6.76
N THR A 167 -19.47 -17.43 5.61
CA THR A 167 -20.42 -18.49 5.23
C THR A 167 -19.67 -19.79 4.93
N SER A 168 -20.39 -20.92 4.96
CA SER A 168 -19.84 -22.22 4.55
C SER A 168 -20.23 -22.62 3.13
N ASP A 169 -20.90 -21.73 2.42
CA ASP A 169 -21.55 -22.03 1.13
C ASP A 169 -20.55 -22.11 -0.03
N HIS A 170 -19.41 -21.43 0.12
CA HIS A 170 -18.36 -21.41 -0.88
C HIS A 170 -17.00 -21.81 -0.29
N PRO A 171 -16.16 -22.52 -1.05
CA PRO A 171 -14.79 -22.81 -0.63
C PRO A 171 -13.96 -21.52 -0.62
N LEU A 172 -12.97 -21.46 0.28
CA LEU A 172 -11.95 -20.43 0.25
C LEU A 172 -10.89 -20.78 -0.79
N ASP A 173 -10.51 -19.80 -1.58
CA ASP A 173 -9.41 -19.89 -2.55
C ASP A 173 -8.66 -18.57 -2.68
N GLU A 174 -7.77 -18.47 -3.64
CA GLU A 174 -6.90 -17.31 -3.88
C GLU A 174 -7.68 -15.99 -4.02
N ARG A 175 -8.92 -16.06 -4.51
CA ARG A 175 -9.83 -14.90 -4.70
C ARG A 175 -10.33 -14.31 -3.37
N THR A 176 -10.22 -15.06 -2.28
CA THR A 176 -10.51 -14.56 -0.93
C THR A 176 -9.50 -13.47 -0.52
N ASP A 177 -8.21 -13.70 -0.77
CA ASP A 177 -7.17 -12.70 -0.50
C ASP A 177 -7.26 -11.50 -1.47
N ILE A 178 -7.74 -11.71 -2.70
CA ILE A 178 -7.96 -10.61 -3.66
C ILE A 178 -9.01 -9.62 -3.15
N TYR A 179 -10.09 -10.11 -2.54
CA TYR A 179 -11.06 -9.22 -1.89
C TYR A 179 -10.39 -8.36 -0.81
N ALA A 180 -9.54 -8.96 0.01
CA ALA A 180 -8.80 -8.26 1.06
C ALA A 180 -7.80 -7.22 0.49
N ILE A 181 -7.15 -7.50 -0.65
CA ILE A 181 -6.34 -6.50 -1.38
C ILE A 181 -7.20 -5.27 -1.71
N GLY A 182 -8.38 -5.47 -2.26
CA GLY A 182 -9.33 -4.38 -2.57
C GLY A 182 -9.71 -3.56 -1.34
N ALA A 183 -9.99 -4.23 -0.22
CA ALA A 183 -10.33 -3.59 1.04
C ALA A 183 -9.17 -2.76 1.63
N VAL A 184 -7.94 -3.26 1.52
CA VAL A 184 -6.73 -2.54 1.93
C VAL A 184 -6.49 -1.32 1.04
N LEU A 185 -6.63 -1.46 -0.29
CA LEU A 185 -6.53 -0.34 -1.23
C LEU A 185 -7.56 0.75 -0.88
N ARG A 186 -8.80 0.36 -0.64
CA ARG A 186 -9.85 1.28 -0.21
C ARG A 186 -9.49 1.98 1.11
N PHE A 187 -8.96 1.25 2.10
CA PHE A 187 -8.53 1.83 3.36
C PHE A 187 -7.42 2.87 3.16
N MET A 188 -6.45 2.60 2.29
CA MET A 188 -5.37 3.54 2.01
C MET A 188 -5.87 4.88 1.49
N VAL A 189 -6.88 4.87 0.62
CA VAL A 189 -7.38 6.09 -0.03
C VAL A 189 -8.60 6.70 0.62
N LYS A 190 -9.39 5.94 1.40
CA LYS A 190 -10.61 6.44 2.08
C LYS A 190 -10.48 6.52 3.61
N GLY A 191 -9.45 5.91 4.22
CA GLY A 191 -9.20 5.93 5.66
C GLY A 191 -10.18 5.11 6.51
N THR A 192 -11.03 4.31 5.87
CA THR A 192 -12.06 3.50 6.53
C THR A 192 -12.20 2.12 5.89
N LEU A 193 -12.44 1.12 6.73
CA LEU A 193 -12.79 -0.25 6.29
C LEU A 193 -14.30 -0.43 6.11
N LYS A 194 -15.12 0.51 6.61
CA LYS A 194 -16.58 0.41 6.50
C LYS A 194 -17.01 0.65 5.05
N PRO A 195 -17.79 -0.28 4.44
CA PRO A 195 -18.24 -0.14 3.05
C PRO A 195 -19.03 1.12 2.76
N ASP A 196 -19.91 1.50 3.68
CA ASP A 196 -20.90 2.55 3.51
C ASP A 196 -20.45 3.94 3.98
N ALA A 197 -19.21 4.08 4.47
CA ALA A 197 -18.69 5.38 4.86
C ALA A 197 -18.29 6.18 3.62
N GLU A 198 -19.23 6.89 3.02
CA GLU A 198 -18.97 7.90 2.01
C GLU A 198 -18.25 9.10 2.65
N ASN A 199 -16.94 9.08 2.62
CA ASN A 199 -16.11 10.20 3.12
C ASN A 199 -16.04 11.38 2.14
N GLY A 200 -16.93 11.42 1.14
CA GLY A 200 -16.97 12.49 0.14
C GLY A 200 -15.70 12.57 -0.76
N LEU A 201 -14.75 11.71 -0.55
CA LEU A 201 -13.53 11.65 -1.36
C LEU A 201 -13.84 10.94 -2.68
N MET A 202 -13.91 11.70 -3.76
CA MET A 202 -14.04 11.15 -5.10
C MET A 202 -12.67 10.62 -5.55
N LEU A 203 -12.56 9.30 -5.67
CA LEU A 203 -11.40 8.66 -6.30
C LEU A 203 -11.48 8.82 -7.82
N ARG A 204 -10.32 8.76 -8.46
CA ARG A 204 -10.30 8.63 -9.91
C ARG A 204 -10.93 7.31 -10.32
N GLU A 205 -11.83 7.36 -11.29
CA GLU A 205 -12.60 6.19 -11.74
C GLU A 205 -11.74 4.95 -12.01
N PRO A 206 -10.54 5.03 -12.62
CA PRO A 206 -9.75 3.83 -12.85
C PRO A 206 -9.33 3.08 -11.58
N LEU A 207 -8.94 3.77 -10.50
CA LEU A 207 -8.58 3.11 -9.24
C LEU A 207 -9.83 2.59 -8.51
N GLU A 208 -10.91 3.37 -8.50
CA GLU A 208 -12.19 2.94 -7.93
C GLU A 208 -12.71 1.67 -8.61
N ALA A 209 -12.56 1.57 -9.94
CA ALA A 209 -12.95 0.38 -10.70
C ALA A 209 -12.14 -0.87 -10.31
N VAL A 210 -10.82 -0.71 -10.07
CA VAL A 210 -9.98 -1.82 -9.59
C VAL A 210 -10.42 -2.26 -8.20
N ILE A 211 -10.60 -1.32 -7.26
CA ILE A 211 -11.05 -1.62 -5.90
C ILE A 211 -12.40 -2.34 -5.92
N ARG A 212 -13.37 -1.82 -6.66
CA ARG A 212 -14.70 -2.41 -6.77
C ARG A 212 -14.63 -3.82 -7.33
N LYS A 213 -13.85 -4.06 -8.38
CA LYS A 213 -13.70 -5.39 -8.97
C LYS A 213 -13.03 -6.39 -8.01
N CYS A 214 -12.04 -5.97 -7.22
CA CYS A 214 -11.49 -6.84 -6.18
C CYS A 214 -12.55 -7.22 -5.15
N MET A 215 -13.41 -6.28 -4.78
CA MET A 215 -14.38 -6.42 -3.70
C MET A 215 -15.78 -6.88 -4.17
N GLU A 216 -15.91 -7.41 -5.38
CA GLU A 216 -17.19 -8.01 -5.82
C GLU A 216 -17.59 -9.12 -4.85
N PRO A 217 -18.86 -9.17 -4.41
CA PRO A 217 -19.35 -10.24 -3.54
C PRO A 217 -19.21 -11.62 -4.18
N ASP A 218 -19.48 -11.71 -5.48
CA ASP A 218 -19.29 -12.93 -6.27
C ASP A 218 -17.83 -13.10 -6.66
N MET A 219 -17.19 -14.18 -6.22
CA MET A 219 -15.79 -14.51 -6.49
C MET A 219 -15.50 -14.61 -8.00
N GLU A 220 -16.48 -15.06 -8.81
CA GLU A 220 -16.30 -15.20 -10.27
C GLU A 220 -16.17 -13.85 -10.98
N LEU A 221 -16.65 -12.77 -10.38
CA LEU A 221 -16.58 -11.41 -10.92
C LEU A 221 -15.31 -10.66 -10.51
N ARG A 222 -14.57 -11.18 -9.54
CA ARG A 222 -13.29 -10.60 -9.08
C ARG A 222 -12.18 -10.84 -10.11
N TYR A 223 -11.02 -10.23 -9.87
CA TYR A 223 -9.79 -10.73 -10.47
C TYR A 223 -9.55 -12.17 -9.99
N GLN A 224 -9.03 -13.01 -10.86
CA GLN A 224 -8.86 -14.43 -10.53
C GLN A 224 -7.51 -14.75 -9.92
N THR A 225 -6.51 -13.87 -10.09
CA THR A 225 -5.18 -13.98 -9.48
C THR A 225 -4.70 -12.62 -8.96
N ALA A 226 -3.75 -12.63 -8.02
CA ALA A 226 -3.11 -11.41 -7.57
C ALA A 226 -2.31 -10.75 -8.69
N ALA A 227 -1.74 -11.52 -9.62
CA ALA A 227 -1.07 -11.02 -10.82
C ALA A 227 -2.00 -10.24 -11.76
N GLU A 228 -3.26 -10.63 -11.90
CA GLU A 228 -4.25 -9.86 -12.67
C GLU A 228 -4.52 -8.49 -12.01
N THR A 229 -4.64 -8.45 -10.68
CA THR A 229 -4.81 -7.21 -9.92
C THR A 229 -3.56 -6.33 -10.04
N GLU A 230 -2.37 -6.90 -9.90
CA GLU A 230 -1.08 -6.23 -10.08
C GLU A 230 -0.99 -5.58 -11.47
N LYS A 231 -1.34 -6.33 -12.52
CA LYS A 231 -1.36 -5.82 -13.89
C LYS A 231 -2.32 -4.63 -14.06
N ALA A 232 -3.51 -4.70 -13.47
CA ALA A 232 -4.48 -3.61 -13.53
C ALA A 232 -3.94 -2.35 -12.83
N LEU A 233 -3.35 -2.48 -11.64
CA LEU A 233 -2.72 -1.38 -10.92
C LEU A 233 -1.51 -0.81 -11.67
N GLY A 234 -0.67 -1.66 -12.27
CA GLY A 234 0.47 -1.25 -13.07
C GLY A 234 0.09 -0.41 -14.29
N GLN A 235 -1.04 -0.72 -14.93
CA GLN A 235 -1.57 0.08 -16.03
C GLN A 235 -1.97 1.50 -15.59
N LEU A 236 -2.50 1.67 -14.37
CA LEU A 236 -2.84 2.97 -13.82
C LEU A 236 -1.58 3.82 -13.63
N LEU A 237 -0.54 3.25 -13.06
CA LEU A 237 0.73 3.93 -12.83
C LEU A 237 1.41 4.34 -14.13
N ALA A 238 1.42 3.46 -15.13
CA ALA A 238 1.98 3.74 -16.47
C ALA A 238 1.22 4.88 -17.18
N ALA A 239 -0.11 4.88 -17.10
CA ALA A 239 -0.94 5.93 -17.69
C ALA A 239 -0.69 7.31 -17.07
N GLU A 240 -0.42 7.37 -15.75
CA GLU A 240 -0.09 8.61 -15.07
C GLU A 240 1.30 9.13 -15.42
N GLN A 241 2.28 8.26 -15.49
CA GLN A 241 3.63 8.62 -15.93
C GLN A 241 3.63 9.18 -17.35
N ALA A 242 2.85 8.58 -18.25
CA ALA A 242 2.67 9.08 -19.62
C ALA A 242 2.03 10.48 -19.65
N LYS A 243 0.99 10.72 -18.83
CA LYS A 243 0.36 12.07 -18.70
C LYS A 243 1.33 13.10 -18.11
N GLY A 244 2.15 12.70 -17.14
CA GLY A 244 3.17 13.56 -16.55
C GLY A 244 4.27 13.94 -17.54
N CYS A 245 4.68 13.02 -18.41
CA CYS A 245 5.66 13.28 -19.47
C CYS A 245 5.11 14.27 -20.51
N LEU A 246 3.89 14.06 -20.99
CA LEU A 246 3.22 14.96 -21.94
C LEU A 246 3.07 16.38 -21.39
N LYS A 247 2.72 16.55 -20.12
CA LYS A 247 2.63 17.88 -19.48
C LYS A 247 4.00 18.57 -19.38
N ARG A 248 5.08 17.82 -19.12
CA ARG A 248 6.46 18.36 -19.10
C ARG A 248 6.91 18.80 -20.50
N ASP A 249 6.59 18.01 -21.52
CA ASP A 249 6.95 18.36 -22.90
C ASP A 249 6.15 19.55 -23.42
N GLN A 250 4.87 19.66 -23.07
CA GLN A 250 4.06 20.85 -23.37
C GLN A 250 4.61 22.11 -22.69
N ARG A 251 4.97 22.05 -21.38
CA ARG A 251 5.62 23.17 -20.70
C ARG A 251 6.93 23.60 -21.35
N LYS A 252 7.78 22.63 -21.70
CA LYS A 252 9.05 22.93 -22.41
C LYS A 252 8.81 23.53 -23.77
N ALA A 253 7.79 23.09 -24.49
CA ALA A 253 7.42 23.67 -25.80
C ALA A 253 6.88 25.10 -25.66
N GLU A 254 6.05 25.36 -24.63
CA GLU A 254 5.57 26.71 -24.31
C GLU A 254 6.71 27.64 -23.89
N GLU A 255 7.63 27.23 -23.04
CA GLU A 255 8.81 27.98 -22.62
C GLU A 255 9.72 28.28 -23.82
N LYS A 256 9.91 27.31 -24.72
CA LYS A 256 10.69 27.50 -25.96
C LYS A 256 9.99 28.45 -26.93
N SER A 257 8.67 28.40 -27.03
CA SER A 257 7.88 29.37 -27.84
C SER A 257 7.99 30.78 -27.29
N ILE A 258 7.94 30.96 -25.98
CA ILE A 258 8.09 32.26 -25.31
C ILE A 258 9.51 32.81 -25.54
N SER A 259 10.55 31.99 -25.49
CA SER A 259 11.93 32.41 -25.72
C SER A 259 12.28 32.70 -27.16
N SER A 260 11.46 32.26 -28.13
CA SER A 260 11.66 32.49 -29.55
C SER A 260 11.02 33.77 -30.05
N HIS A 261 10.23 34.49 -29.27
CA HIS A 261 9.69 35.81 -29.65
C HIS A 261 10.79 36.88 -29.48
N ARG A 262 11.51 37.13 -30.54
CA ARG A 262 12.48 38.20 -30.60
C ARG A 262 11.72 39.53 -30.76
N ILE A 263 11.66 40.34 -29.70
CA ILE A 263 11.11 41.69 -29.78
C ILE A 263 12.18 42.61 -30.39
N ILE A 264 11.99 43.05 -31.63
CA ILE A 264 12.84 44.04 -32.26
C ILE A 264 12.25 45.42 -31.92
N LEU A 265 12.96 46.16 -31.07
CA LEU A 265 12.62 47.53 -30.75
C LEU A 265 13.38 48.46 -31.71
N THR A 266 12.66 49.11 -32.61
CA THR A 266 13.24 50.11 -33.48
C THR A 266 12.95 51.51 -32.92
N GLY A 267 14.00 52.23 -32.53
CA GLY A 267 13.88 53.61 -32.07
C GLY A 267 13.79 54.55 -33.25
N ASN A 268 12.75 55.38 -33.30
CA ASN A 268 12.54 56.36 -34.38
C ASN A 268 13.24 57.69 -34.16
N ARG A 269 14.18 57.80 -33.19
CA ARG A 269 14.95 59.04 -32.98
C ARG A 269 16.42 58.79 -32.75
N PRO A 270 17.36 59.53 -33.36
CA PRO A 270 18.77 59.45 -33.01
C PRO A 270 18.98 59.93 -31.56
N GLY A 271 19.55 59.07 -30.69
CA GLY A 271 19.88 59.45 -29.32
C GLY A 271 19.00 58.86 -28.22
N ALA A 272 17.95 58.09 -28.52
CA ALA A 272 17.18 57.34 -27.52
C ALA A 272 18.03 56.13 -27.11
N GLY A 273 18.63 56.17 -25.93
CA GLY A 273 19.48 55.11 -25.42
C GLY A 273 18.71 53.79 -25.24
N VAL A 274 19.17 52.79 -25.92
CA VAL A 274 18.63 51.41 -25.90
C VAL A 274 18.57 50.79 -24.50
N THR A 275 19.34 51.35 -23.55
CA THR A 275 19.47 50.86 -22.18
C THR A 275 18.20 51.06 -21.34
N HIS A 276 17.40 52.05 -21.56
CA HIS A 276 16.15 52.27 -20.82
C HIS A 276 14.98 51.41 -21.27
N LEU A 277 15.02 50.90 -22.51
CA LEU A 277 13.95 50.03 -23.04
C LEU A 277 14.11 48.54 -22.64
N ALA A 278 15.33 48.13 -22.35
CA ALA A 278 15.59 46.74 -21.90
C ALA A 278 14.99 46.43 -20.49
N LEU A 279 14.90 47.45 -19.63
CA LEU A 279 14.29 47.32 -18.31
C LEU A 279 12.75 47.23 -18.34
N GLY A 280 12.12 47.87 -19.34
CA GLY A 280 10.66 47.81 -19.54
C GLY A 280 10.15 46.45 -20.07
N VAL A 281 11.00 45.72 -20.82
CA VAL A 281 10.61 44.45 -21.44
C VAL A 281 10.59 43.30 -20.41
N VAL A 282 11.41 43.36 -19.38
CA VAL A 282 11.41 42.33 -18.28
C VAL A 282 10.12 42.39 -17.49
N PHE A 283 9.49 43.55 -17.35
CA PHE A 283 8.20 43.69 -16.66
C PHE A 283 6.99 43.24 -17.50
N CYS A 284 7.08 43.22 -18.82
CA CYS A 284 5.98 42.76 -19.70
C CYS A 284 5.88 41.23 -19.80
N ILE A 285 6.91 40.46 -19.43
CA ILE A 285 6.89 39.00 -19.50
C ILE A 285 6.06 38.40 -18.36
N ASP A 286 5.94 39.09 -17.25
CA ASP A 286 5.14 38.63 -16.09
C ASP A 286 3.64 38.98 -16.21
N CYS A 287 3.22 39.82 -17.17
CA CYS A 287 1.81 40.12 -17.38
C CYS A 287 1.14 39.12 -18.32
N LYS A 288 0.99 37.89 -17.90
CA LYS A 288 0.22 36.84 -18.59
C LYS A 288 -1.30 37.02 -18.45
N TYR A 289 -1.77 38.03 -17.75
CA TYR A 289 -3.19 38.34 -17.60
C TYR A 289 -3.46 39.80 -17.95
N GLY A 290 -4.13 39.98 -19.09
CA GLY A 290 -4.44 41.22 -19.69
C GLY A 290 -4.98 42.28 -18.74
N ASN A 291 -4.16 43.28 -18.53
CA ASN A 291 -4.56 44.67 -18.34
C ASN A 291 -3.32 45.54 -18.62
N LEU A 292 -3.28 46.09 -19.79
CA LEU A 292 -2.35 47.16 -20.16
C LEU A 292 -2.72 48.39 -19.33
N GLY A 293 -2.14 48.50 -18.14
CA GLY A 293 -2.14 49.74 -17.41
C GLY A 293 -1.20 50.73 -18.07
N SER A 294 -1.71 51.87 -18.49
CA SER A 294 -0.94 52.96 -19.02
C SER A 294 0.11 53.43 -18.01
N LEU A 295 1.39 53.24 -18.32
CA LEU A 295 2.49 53.87 -17.57
C LEU A 295 2.53 55.38 -17.95
N THR A 296 1.96 56.22 -17.12
CA THR A 296 2.25 57.66 -17.09
C THR A 296 3.42 57.88 -16.14
N ASN A 297 4.47 58.44 -16.65
CA ASN A 297 5.63 58.93 -15.86
C ASN A 297 5.26 60.13 -14.97
N PRO A 298 5.93 60.32 -13.82
CA PRO A 298 6.19 61.67 -13.32
C PRO A 298 7.41 62.29 -13.98
#